data_e31e7ca15e0564793e7e81e9b57b99ad
#
_entry.id   e31e7ca15e0564793e7e81e9b57b99ad
#
_cell.length_a   1.000
_cell.length_b   1.000
_cell.length_c   1.000
_cell.angle_alpha   90.00
_cell.angle_beta   90.00
_cell.angle_gamma   90.00
#
_symmetry.space_group_name_H-M   'P 1'
#
loop_
_entity.id
_entity.type
_entity.pdbx_description
1 polymer ?
#
loop_
_entity_poly.entity_id
_entity_poly.type
_entity_poly.pdbx_seq_one_letter_code
_entity_poly.pdbx_strand_id
1 'polypeptide(L)'
;KYFTYVLKAMLKMQEAVFLYGANGIWIDGLVRHELWKQHIDFQCGTGHGVGHFLNVHEGPNDIRPRLRDPRKPSAIQEAGMITTDEPGVYEYGQWMKFEPLTLCPIDLDGLDVSLLTTDEREALNKYHEFVRESLKPYLTDEENEWLKTYTRGI
;
A
#
# COMPACT_ATOMS: atom_id res chain seq x y z
N LYS A 1 -1.13 13.84 11.56
CA LYS A 1 -1.68 12.77 12.41
C LYS A 1 -2.47 11.75 11.60
N TYR A 2 -3.59 12.11 10.93
CA TYR A 2 -4.39 11.17 10.13
C TYR A 2 -3.62 10.59 8.93
N PHE A 3 -2.86 11.41 8.23
CA PHE A 3 -1.95 10.98 7.17
C PHE A 3 -1.00 9.88 7.66
N THR A 4 -0.39 10.05 8.82
CA THR A 4 0.51 9.06 9.42
C THR A 4 -0.22 7.74 9.74
N TYR A 5 -1.45 7.78 10.22
CA TYR A 5 -2.23 6.57 10.49
C TYR A 5 -2.57 5.79 9.20
N VAL A 6 -2.89 6.50 8.12
CA VAL A 6 -3.11 5.87 6.81
C VAL A 6 -1.81 5.25 6.28
N LEU A 7 -0.67 5.92 6.42
CA LEU A 7 0.63 5.35 6.06
C LEU A 7 0.93 4.07 6.87
N LYS A 8 0.65 4.05 8.17
CA LYS A 8 0.81 2.84 8.98
C LYS A 8 -0.06 1.69 8.47
N ALA A 9 -1.30 1.96 8.09
CA ALA A 9 -2.20 0.97 7.51
C ALA A 9 -1.66 0.44 6.17
N MET A 10 -1.15 1.31 5.31
CA MET A 10 -0.49 0.95 4.04
C MET A 10 0.75 0.08 4.29
N LEU A 11 1.65 0.50 5.17
CA LEU A 11 2.85 -0.27 5.51
C LEU A 11 2.47 -1.64 6.11
N LYS A 12 1.42 -1.70 6.94
CA LYS A 12 0.92 -2.95 7.50
C LYS A 12 0.43 -3.92 6.46
N MET A 13 -0.09 -3.41 5.37
CA MET A 13 -0.53 -4.20 4.25
C MET A 13 0.65 -4.70 3.40
N GLN A 14 1.66 -3.87 3.15
CA GLN A 14 2.88 -4.26 2.43
C GLN A 14 3.67 -5.38 3.13
N GLU A 15 3.59 -5.43 4.47
CA GLU A 15 4.25 -6.44 5.29
C GLU A 15 3.40 -7.71 5.49
N ALA A 16 2.14 -7.70 5.08
CA ALA A 16 1.24 -8.80 5.41
C ALA A 16 1.58 -10.08 4.67
N VAL A 17 1.45 -11.15 5.37
CA VAL A 17 1.67 -12.50 4.90
C VAL A 17 0.45 -13.34 5.22
N PHE A 18 -0.04 -14.09 4.24
CA PHE A 18 -1.27 -14.87 4.38
C PHE A 18 -1.22 -16.20 3.62
N LEU A 19 -2.11 -17.12 3.99
CA LEU A 19 -2.24 -18.40 3.30
C LEU A 19 -3.03 -18.25 2.00
N TYR A 20 -2.76 -19.12 1.05
CA TYR A 20 -3.57 -19.25 -0.17
C TYR A 20 -5.01 -19.58 0.17
N GLY A 21 -5.91 -18.98 -0.59
CA GLY A 21 -7.33 -19.02 -0.28
C GLY A 21 -7.82 -17.78 0.46
N ALA A 22 -6.92 -16.92 0.92
CA ALA A 22 -7.32 -15.63 1.48
C ALA A 22 -7.97 -14.75 0.40
N ASN A 23 -9.02 -14.05 0.79
CA ASN A 23 -9.73 -13.09 -0.04
C ASN A 23 -9.59 -11.66 0.50
N GLY A 24 -10.04 -10.70 -0.28
CA GLY A 24 -9.89 -9.29 0.06
C GLY A 24 -10.59 -8.85 1.34
N ILE A 25 -11.60 -9.58 1.83
CA ILE A 25 -12.29 -9.25 3.10
C ILE A 25 -11.36 -9.50 4.29
N TRP A 26 -10.61 -10.61 4.28
CA TRP A 26 -9.66 -10.92 5.36
C TRP A 26 -8.54 -9.89 5.43
N ILE A 27 -8.07 -9.49 4.27
CA ILE A 27 -6.98 -8.53 4.11
C ILE A 27 -7.42 -7.12 4.52
N ASP A 28 -8.61 -6.70 4.12
CA ASP A 28 -9.19 -5.40 4.50
C ASP A 28 -9.22 -5.20 6.02
N GLY A 29 -9.62 -6.24 6.76
CA GLY A 29 -9.64 -6.20 8.21
C GLY A 29 -8.27 -5.99 8.86
N LEU A 30 -7.21 -6.59 8.29
CA LEU A 30 -5.85 -6.42 8.77
C LEU A 30 -5.39 -4.96 8.63
N VAL A 31 -5.73 -4.32 7.53
CA VAL A 31 -5.37 -2.92 7.24
C VAL A 31 -6.15 -1.96 8.12
N ARG A 32 -7.46 -2.14 8.21
CA ARG A 32 -8.32 -1.32 9.06
C ARG A 32 -7.95 -1.39 10.52
N HIS A 33 -7.38 -2.49 10.97
CA HIS A 33 -6.95 -2.67 12.35
C HIS A 33 -6.02 -1.54 12.84
N GLU A 34 -5.12 -1.03 12.00
CA GLU A 34 -4.25 0.08 12.35
C GLU A 34 -5.03 1.39 12.62
N LEU A 35 -6.12 1.59 11.91
CA LEU A 35 -7.02 2.73 12.12
C LEU A 35 -7.96 2.51 13.32
N TRP A 36 -8.49 1.31 13.47
CA TRP A 36 -9.36 0.97 14.61
C TRP A 36 -8.67 1.14 15.96
N LYS A 37 -7.37 0.90 16.06
CA LYS A 37 -6.57 1.22 17.26
C LYS A 37 -6.65 2.69 17.66
N GLN A 38 -7.01 3.56 16.73
CA GLN A 38 -7.15 4.99 16.92
C GLN A 38 -8.63 5.46 16.97
N HIS A 39 -9.58 4.51 17.03
CA HIS A 39 -11.03 4.75 16.97
C HIS A 39 -11.47 5.52 15.71
N ILE A 40 -10.82 5.28 14.60
CA ILE A 40 -11.14 5.83 13.27
C ILE A 40 -11.28 4.71 12.25
N ASP A 41 -12.01 4.98 11.17
CA ASP A 41 -12.23 4.07 10.06
C ASP A 41 -12.43 4.85 8.76
N PHE A 42 -12.57 4.17 7.63
CA PHE A 42 -12.89 4.75 6.33
C PHE A 42 -14.01 3.95 5.64
N GLN A 43 -14.77 4.61 4.77
CA GLN A 43 -16.01 4.04 4.20
C GLN A 43 -15.81 3.36 2.84
N CYS A 44 -14.68 3.59 2.17
CA CYS A 44 -14.35 2.96 0.89
C CYS A 44 -13.73 1.57 1.05
N GLY A 45 -13.53 0.87 -0.07
CA GLY A 45 -12.67 -0.31 -0.11
C GLY A 45 -11.20 0.07 0.06
N THR A 46 -10.41 -0.88 0.46
CA THR A 46 -8.97 -0.72 0.72
C THR A 46 -8.15 -0.84 -0.58
N GLY A 47 -8.67 -1.56 -1.57
CA GLY A 47 -8.03 -1.72 -2.86
C GLY A 47 -8.88 -2.51 -3.86
N HIS A 48 -8.44 -2.55 -5.10
CA HIS A 48 -9.16 -3.20 -6.21
C HIS A 48 -8.20 -3.60 -7.33
N GLY A 49 -8.65 -4.47 -8.21
CA GLY A 49 -7.94 -4.82 -9.44
C GLY A 49 -7.86 -3.65 -10.42
N VAL A 50 -6.83 -3.65 -11.24
CA VAL A 50 -6.59 -2.66 -12.29
C VAL A 50 -6.59 -3.34 -13.65
N GLY A 51 -7.38 -2.81 -14.58
CA GLY A 51 -7.52 -3.35 -15.93
C GLY A 51 -6.37 -2.99 -16.87
N HIS A 52 -6.21 -3.82 -17.88
CA HIS A 52 -5.13 -3.74 -18.87
C HIS A 52 -5.12 -2.42 -19.66
N PHE A 53 -6.28 -1.88 -20.00
CA PHE A 53 -6.40 -0.63 -20.78
C PHE A 53 -6.84 0.57 -19.93
N LEU A 54 -6.16 0.82 -18.81
CA LEU A 54 -6.45 1.95 -17.92
C LEU A 54 -7.86 1.91 -17.30
N ASN A 55 -8.54 0.76 -17.31
CA ASN A 55 -9.75 0.59 -16.53
C ASN A 55 -9.37 0.45 -15.06
N VAL A 56 -9.33 1.58 -14.38
CA VAL A 56 -8.82 1.72 -13.02
C VAL A 56 -9.50 0.76 -12.04
N HIS A 57 -10.78 0.46 -12.22
CA HIS A 57 -11.53 -0.46 -11.36
C HIS A 57 -11.95 -1.71 -12.12
N GLU A 58 -11.07 -2.68 -12.25
CA GLU A 58 -11.36 -3.95 -12.92
C GLU A 58 -11.05 -5.13 -12.00
N GLY A 59 -12.05 -6.03 -11.86
CA GLY A 59 -11.89 -7.27 -11.09
C GLY A 59 -11.00 -8.31 -11.78
N PRO A 60 -10.92 -9.52 -11.20
CA PRO A 60 -11.82 -10.07 -10.18
C PRO A 60 -11.52 -9.70 -8.73
N ASN A 61 -10.29 -9.28 -8.42
CA ASN A 61 -9.84 -8.98 -7.07
C ASN A 61 -10.36 -7.63 -6.56
N ASP A 62 -10.73 -7.62 -5.30
CA ASP A 62 -11.00 -6.39 -4.55
C ASP A 62 -10.70 -6.62 -3.06
N ILE A 63 -10.38 -5.55 -2.35
CA ILE A 63 -10.09 -5.54 -0.92
C ILE A 63 -11.05 -4.57 -0.27
N ARG A 64 -11.99 -5.11 0.52
CA ARG A 64 -13.08 -4.35 1.12
C ARG A 64 -13.71 -5.07 2.29
N PRO A 65 -14.39 -4.37 3.21
CA PRO A 65 -14.92 -4.98 4.44
C PRO A 65 -16.13 -5.88 4.22
N ARG A 66 -16.71 -5.90 3.03
CA ARG A 66 -17.91 -6.69 2.70
C ARG A 66 -18.02 -7.01 1.22
N LEU A 67 -18.76 -8.05 0.88
CA LEU A 67 -19.01 -8.43 -0.51
C LEU A 67 -19.65 -7.27 -1.29
N ARG A 68 -19.19 -7.04 -2.53
CA ARG A 68 -19.83 -6.11 -3.48
C ARG A 68 -21.23 -6.60 -3.88
N ASP A 69 -21.33 -7.90 -4.14
CA ASP A 69 -22.59 -8.61 -4.40
C ASP A 69 -22.69 -9.78 -3.42
N PRO A 70 -23.63 -9.80 -2.48
CA PRO A 70 -23.78 -10.88 -1.49
C PRO A 70 -23.97 -12.28 -2.10
N ARG A 71 -24.31 -12.36 -3.39
CA ARG A 71 -24.51 -13.63 -4.11
C ARG A 71 -23.22 -14.19 -4.70
N LYS A 72 -22.12 -13.43 -4.67
CA LYS A 72 -20.83 -13.82 -5.24
C LYS A 72 -19.77 -13.85 -4.15
N PRO A 73 -18.92 -14.87 -4.11
CA PRO A 73 -17.79 -14.88 -3.19
C PRO A 73 -16.81 -13.76 -3.54
N SER A 74 -16.06 -13.27 -2.56
CA SER A 74 -14.89 -12.44 -2.81
C SER A 74 -13.82 -13.29 -3.49
N ALA A 75 -13.16 -12.73 -4.50
CA ALA A 75 -12.11 -13.43 -5.22
C ALA A 75 -10.93 -13.76 -4.29
N ILE A 76 -10.37 -14.94 -4.47
CA ILE A 76 -9.11 -15.35 -3.86
C ILE A 76 -7.98 -14.51 -4.49
N GLN A 77 -7.05 -14.07 -3.66
CA GLN A 77 -5.88 -13.36 -4.15
C GLN A 77 -4.87 -14.34 -4.74
N GLU A 78 -4.51 -14.15 -6.00
CA GLU A 78 -3.63 -15.03 -6.74
C GLU A 78 -2.41 -14.31 -7.30
N ALA A 79 -1.33 -15.08 -7.52
CA ALA A 79 -0.11 -14.55 -8.12
C ALA A 79 -0.38 -13.97 -9.53
N GLY A 80 0.23 -12.82 -9.81
CA GLY A 80 0.07 -12.12 -11.09
C GLY A 80 -1.11 -11.14 -11.13
N MET A 81 -1.97 -11.10 -10.13
CA MET A 81 -2.97 -10.05 -10.00
C MET A 81 -2.32 -8.71 -9.70
N ILE A 82 -2.74 -7.66 -10.40
CA ILE A 82 -2.41 -6.27 -10.08
C ILE A 82 -3.54 -5.75 -9.20
N THR A 83 -3.17 -5.09 -8.11
CA THR A 83 -4.13 -4.52 -7.18
C THR A 83 -3.65 -3.15 -6.73
N THR A 84 -4.56 -2.20 -6.58
CA THR A 84 -4.20 -0.90 -6.02
C THR A 84 -3.90 -1.03 -4.53
N ASP A 85 -3.01 -0.20 -4.05
CA ASP A 85 -2.71 0.00 -2.65
C ASP A 85 -3.36 1.31 -2.18
N GLU A 86 -4.61 1.18 -1.76
CA GLU A 86 -5.44 2.27 -1.24
C GLU A 86 -6.03 1.96 0.15
N PRO A 87 -5.21 1.54 1.04
CA PRO A 87 -3.95 0.82 1.17
C PRO A 87 -3.97 -0.68 0.87
N GLY A 88 -3.13 -1.29 0.12
CA GLY A 88 -2.41 -2.42 -0.26
C GLY A 88 -2.71 -3.94 -0.38
N VAL A 89 -1.93 -4.89 -0.94
CA VAL A 89 -2.16 -6.32 -1.29
C VAL A 89 -1.01 -7.32 -1.04
N TYR A 90 -1.08 -8.58 -1.35
CA TYR A 90 -0.29 -9.67 -0.81
C TYR A 90 0.05 -10.85 -1.70
N GLU A 91 0.97 -11.68 -1.27
CA GLU A 91 1.50 -12.80 -1.96
C GLU A 91 1.54 -14.13 -1.20
N TYR A 92 1.82 -15.26 -1.83
CA TYR A 92 1.30 -16.47 -1.41
C TYR A 92 2.01 -17.76 -1.81
N GLY A 93 1.79 -18.77 -1.06
CA GLY A 93 2.18 -20.16 -1.26
C GLY A 93 3.64 -20.45 -1.06
N GLN A 94 4.25 -19.52 -1.20
CA GLN A 94 5.55 -18.99 -0.98
C GLN A 94 5.26 -17.63 -0.43
N TRP A 95 6.12 -16.97 0.17
CA TRP A 95 5.92 -15.68 0.80
C TRP A 95 5.95 -14.56 -0.23
N MET A 96 4.91 -13.77 -0.34
CA MET A 96 4.79 -12.67 -1.29
C MET A 96 4.77 -11.34 -0.54
N LYS A 97 5.22 -10.27 -1.19
CA LYS A 97 5.15 -8.91 -0.70
C LYS A 97 4.70 -7.99 -1.82
N PHE A 98 4.31 -6.79 -1.49
CA PHE A 98 4.10 -5.76 -2.49
C PHE A 98 5.41 -5.27 -3.07
N GLU A 99 5.38 -5.04 -4.36
CA GLU A 99 6.36 -4.22 -5.06
C GLU A 99 5.65 -2.96 -5.53
N PRO A 100 6.04 -1.77 -5.06
CA PRO A 100 5.44 -0.52 -5.51
C PRO A 100 5.77 -0.29 -6.98
N LEU A 101 4.73 -0.14 -7.81
CA LEU A 101 4.86 0.16 -9.25
C LEU A 101 4.91 1.67 -9.50
N THR A 102 4.18 2.45 -8.74
CA THR A 102 4.21 3.91 -8.82
C THR A 102 5.26 4.43 -7.86
N LEU A 103 6.35 4.96 -8.41
CA LEU A 103 7.46 5.48 -7.63
C LEU A 103 7.27 6.98 -7.41
N CYS A 104 6.75 7.34 -6.26
CA CYS A 104 6.51 8.73 -5.85
C CYS A 104 6.97 8.90 -4.40
N PRO A 105 7.66 10.00 -4.05
CA PRO A 105 7.97 10.30 -2.65
C PRO A 105 6.71 10.39 -1.80
N ILE A 106 6.78 9.84 -0.60
CA ILE A 106 5.76 10.11 0.42
C ILE A 106 6.02 11.51 1.00
N ASP A 107 4.98 12.32 1.10
CA ASP A 107 5.08 13.66 1.67
C ASP A 107 5.44 13.61 3.16
N LEU A 108 6.70 13.91 3.46
CA LEU A 108 7.23 13.91 4.82
C LEU A 108 6.74 15.10 5.66
N ASP A 109 6.31 16.18 5.03
CA ASP A 109 5.84 17.38 5.74
C ASP A 109 4.43 17.17 6.31
N GLY A 110 3.68 16.20 5.74
CA GLY A 110 2.40 15.73 6.28
C GLY A 110 2.52 14.70 7.41
N LEU A 111 3.73 14.19 7.71
CA LEU A 111 3.95 13.14 8.70
C LEU A 111 4.17 13.69 10.12
N ASP A 112 3.51 13.07 11.07
CA ASP A 112 3.91 13.13 12.47
C ASP A 112 4.84 11.94 12.77
N VAL A 113 6.14 12.18 12.63
CA VAL A 113 7.20 11.16 12.79
C VAL A 113 7.18 10.51 14.18
N SER A 114 6.68 11.21 15.21
CA SER A 114 6.59 10.67 16.58
C SER A 114 5.61 9.49 16.69
N LEU A 115 4.71 9.32 15.74
CA LEU A 115 3.74 8.23 15.69
C LEU A 115 4.26 6.97 14.98
N LEU A 116 5.43 7.05 14.33
CA LEU A 116 6.06 5.92 13.65
C LEU A 116 6.96 5.15 14.61
N THR A 117 6.91 3.83 14.54
CA THR A 117 7.90 2.95 15.16
C THR A 117 9.24 3.02 14.41
N THR A 118 10.29 2.45 14.99
CA THR A 118 11.61 2.35 14.34
C THR A 118 11.52 1.59 13.02
N ASP A 119 10.83 0.44 13.01
CA ASP A 119 10.70 -0.41 11.81
C ASP A 119 9.93 0.31 10.69
N GLU A 120 8.88 1.06 11.03
CA GLU A 120 8.10 1.86 10.07
C GLU A 120 8.94 3.00 9.47
N ARG A 121 9.82 3.63 10.25
CA ARG A 121 10.75 4.64 9.73
C ARG A 121 11.78 4.01 8.79
N GLU A 122 12.34 2.88 9.18
CA GLU A 122 13.28 2.15 8.31
C GLU A 122 12.64 1.70 7.01
N ALA A 123 11.41 1.20 7.04
CA ALA A 123 10.65 0.80 5.85
C ALA A 123 10.43 2.00 4.92
N LEU A 124 10.02 3.15 5.46
CA LEU A 124 9.83 4.38 4.68
C LEU A 124 11.15 4.90 4.10
N ASN A 125 12.23 4.88 4.87
CA ASN A 125 13.55 5.29 4.39
C ASN A 125 14.04 4.38 3.24
N LYS A 126 13.86 3.05 3.35
CA LYS A 126 14.18 2.09 2.28
C LYS A 126 13.34 2.33 1.02
N TYR A 127 12.04 2.62 1.18
CA TYR A 127 11.18 2.97 0.06
C TYR A 127 11.64 4.24 -0.64
N HIS A 128 11.97 5.30 0.10
CA HIS A 128 12.48 6.55 -0.46
C HIS A 128 13.84 6.38 -1.16
N GLU A 129 14.72 5.55 -0.63
CA GLU A 129 15.96 5.18 -1.30
C GLU A 129 15.69 4.47 -2.63
N PHE A 130 14.78 3.50 -2.63
CA PHE A 130 14.35 2.79 -3.85
C PHE A 130 13.75 3.74 -4.89
N VAL A 131 12.86 4.65 -4.50
CA VAL A 131 12.29 5.68 -5.39
C VAL A 131 13.41 6.52 -6.01
N ARG A 132 14.33 7.02 -5.20
CA ARG A 132 15.45 7.85 -5.65
C ARG A 132 16.36 7.13 -6.65
N GLU A 133 16.81 5.95 -6.31
CA GLU A 133 17.73 5.21 -7.18
C GLU A 133 17.06 4.76 -8.50
N SER A 134 15.76 4.44 -8.46
CA SER A 134 15.01 4.04 -9.65
C SER A 134 14.74 5.20 -10.60
N LEU A 135 14.46 6.40 -10.10
CA LEU A 135 14.11 7.56 -10.92
C LEU A 135 15.35 8.35 -11.39
N LYS A 136 16.42 8.35 -10.62
CA LYS A 136 17.66 9.11 -10.87
C LYS A 136 18.16 9.06 -12.33
N PRO A 137 18.17 7.92 -13.05
CA PRO A 137 18.67 7.87 -14.42
C PRO A 137 17.80 8.63 -15.44
N TYR A 138 16.57 8.99 -15.07
CA TYR A 138 15.56 9.60 -15.94
C TYR A 138 15.34 11.09 -15.65
N LEU A 139 16.01 11.64 -14.65
CA LEU A 139 15.85 13.00 -14.15
C LEU A 139 17.06 13.87 -14.48
N THR A 140 16.83 15.16 -14.66
CA THR A 140 17.88 16.17 -14.73
C THR A 140 18.56 16.36 -13.37
N ASP A 141 19.69 17.06 -13.34
CA ASP A 141 20.41 17.36 -12.09
C ASP A 141 19.53 18.17 -11.11
N GLU A 142 18.76 19.13 -11.61
CA GLU A 142 17.83 19.95 -10.79
C GLU A 142 16.71 19.10 -10.20
N GLU A 143 16.09 18.23 -11.00
CA GLU A 143 15.06 17.29 -10.56
C GLU A 143 15.61 16.27 -9.55
N ASN A 144 16.84 15.82 -9.72
CA ASN A 144 17.50 14.94 -8.77
C ASN A 144 17.75 15.61 -7.42
N GLU A 145 18.15 16.88 -7.38
CA GLU A 145 18.29 17.64 -6.14
C GLU A 145 16.92 17.86 -5.46
N TRP A 146 15.88 18.13 -6.24
CA TRP A 146 14.50 18.17 -5.73
C TRP A 146 14.11 16.82 -5.11
N LEU A 147 14.32 15.72 -5.83
CA LEU A 147 13.96 14.37 -5.37
C LEU A 147 14.67 14.00 -4.06
N LYS A 148 15.95 14.37 -3.89
CA LYS A 148 16.70 14.16 -2.64
C LYS A 148 16.02 14.82 -1.45
N THR A 149 15.48 16.02 -1.62
CA THR A 149 14.81 16.77 -0.57
C THR A 149 13.55 16.02 -0.10
N TYR A 150 12.77 15.49 -1.04
CA TYR A 150 11.50 14.81 -0.75
C TYR A 150 11.65 13.32 -0.42
N THR A 151 12.84 12.76 -0.58
CA THR A 151 13.20 11.40 -0.18
C THR A 151 14.24 11.36 0.95
N ARG A 152 14.35 12.42 1.73
CA ARG A 152 15.25 12.49 2.89
C ARG A 152 14.88 11.44 3.94
N GLY A 153 15.86 10.98 4.70
CA GLY A 153 15.61 10.09 5.84
C GLY A 153 14.91 10.77 7.01
N ILE A 154 14.18 10.00 7.80
CA ILE A 154 13.50 10.42 9.01
C ILE A 154 13.89 9.55 10.20
#